data_ea581d1746c20e66adb705f1f95fec0f
#
_entry.id   ea581d1746c20e66adb705f1f95fec0f
#
_cell.length_a   1.000
_cell.length_b   1.000
_cell.length_c   1.000
_cell.angle_alpha   90.00
_cell.angle_beta   90.00
_cell.angle_gamma   90.00
#
_symmetry.space_group_name_H-M   'P 1'
#
loop_
_entity.id
_entity.type
_entity.pdbx_description
1 polymer ?
#
loop_
_entity_poly.entity_id
_entity_poly.type
_entity_poly.pdbx_seq_one_letter_code
_entity_poly.pdbx_strand_id
1 'polypeptide(L)'
;MAKYVATSIREAGLDVASMAKTSTKVFILEVMGRHAGWITAACGLASEREGDAPHILLFPEIPLDLKAFLTKVQSTVDRVGYCVIGVSEGIRNMDGTFLSDSGLRDAFGHAQLGGVAPVIANLIKKELGLKYHWAV
;
A
#
# COMPACT_ATOMS: atom_id res chain seq x y z
N MET A 1 1.65 16.55 9.89
CA MET A 1 1.76 15.22 9.25
C MET A 1 0.48 14.82 8.51
N ALA A 2 -0.70 14.83 9.14
CA ALA A 2 -1.98 14.39 8.52
C ALA A 2 -2.29 15.08 7.19
N LYS A 3 -2.19 16.41 7.11
CA LYS A 3 -2.38 17.15 5.85
C LYS A 3 -1.38 16.75 4.78
N TYR A 4 -0.13 16.55 5.17
CA TYR A 4 0.93 16.17 4.25
C TYR A 4 0.68 14.81 3.59
N VAL A 5 0.34 13.79 4.38
CA VAL A 5 0.08 12.46 3.83
C VAL A 5 -1.21 12.42 3.01
N ALA A 6 -2.25 13.14 3.43
CA ALA A 6 -3.49 13.23 2.66
C ALA A 6 -3.26 13.90 1.30
N THR A 7 -2.51 15.00 1.26
CA THR A 7 -2.16 15.69 0.02
C THR A 7 -1.27 14.83 -0.87
N SER A 8 -0.26 14.18 -0.29
CA SER A 8 0.68 13.33 -1.04
C SER A 8 -0.01 12.14 -1.69
N ILE A 9 -0.87 11.43 -0.96
CA ILE A 9 -1.58 10.26 -1.50
C ILE A 9 -2.64 10.67 -2.54
N ARG A 10 -3.24 11.84 -2.38
CA ARG A 10 -4.17 12.39 -3.38
C ARG A 10 -3.46 12.68 -4.70
N GLU A 11 -2.34 13.39 -4.65
CA GLU A 11 -1.56 13.72 -5.86
C GLU A 11 -1.00 12.46 -6.53
N ALA A 12 -0.45 11.54 -5.76
CA ALA A 12 0.02 10.26 -6.28
C ALA A 12 -1.11 9.46 -6.92
N GLY A 13 -2.30 9.47 -6.32
CA GLY A 13 -3.50 8.83 -6.87
C GLY A 13 -3.93 9.42 -8.21
N LEU A 14 -3.93 10.74 -8.34
CA LEU A 14 -4.25 11.41 -9.60
C LEU A 14 -3.22 11.09 -10.69
N ASP A 15 -1.94 11.03 -10.32
CA ASP A 15 -0.87 10.67 -11.24
C ASP A 15 -1.02 9.24 -11.76
N VAL A 16 -1.26 8.28 -10.87
CA VAL A 16 -1.51 6.87 -11.25
C VAL A 16 -2.77 6.74 -12.09
N ALA A 17 -3.84 7.45 -11.73
CA ALA A 17 -5.08 7.44 -12.52
C ALA A 17 -4.83 7.88 -13.97
N SER A 18 -3.95 8.86 -14.19
CA SER A 18 -3.60 9.36 -15.53
C SER A 18 -2.89 8.32 -16.39
N MET A 19 -2.12 7.40 -15.79
CA MET A 19 -1.34 6.39 -16.52
C MET A 19 -1.91 4.96 -16.41
N ALA A 20 -3.03 4.78 -15.75
CA ALA A 20 -3.59 3.46 -15.45
C ALA A 20 -3.94 2.62 -16.69
N LYS A 21 -4.29 3.27 -17.79
CA LYS A 21 -4.63 2.57 -19.04
C LYS A 21 -3.41 1.99 -19.77
N THR A 22 -2.26 2.59 -19.57
CA THR A 22 -1.06 2.30 -20.38
C THR A 22 0.09 1.70 -19.60
N SER A 23 0.17 1.90 -18.29
CA SER A 23 1.33 1.53 -17.50
C SER A 23 0.97 1.07 -16.09
N THR A 24 1.29 1.89 -15.08
CA THR A 24 1.17 1.57 -13.66
C THR A 24 -0.28 1.58 -13.20
N LYS A 25 -0.67 0.54 -12.46
CA LYS A 25 -2.04 0.38 -11.95
C LYS A 25 -2.11 0.45 -10.42
N VAL A 26 -0.99 0.34 -9.72
CA VAL A 26 -0.96 0.30 -8.25
C VAL A 26 0.05 1.31 -7.73
N PHE A 27 -0.35 2.06 -6.72
CA PHE A 27 0.54 2.91 -5.94
C PHE A 27 0.41 2.59 -4.45
N ILE A 28 1.55 2.52 -3.77
CA ILE A 28 1.61 2.20 -2.34
C ILE A 28 2.35 3.34 -1.63
N LEU A 29 1.69 3.96 -0.67
CA LEU A 29 2.31 4.92 0.24
C LEU A 29 2.48 4.30 1.61
N GLU A 30 3.73 4.13 2.03
CA GLU A 30 4.06 3.72 3.39
C GLU A 30 4.14 4.95 4.29
N VAL A 31 3.50 4.89 5.45
CA VAL A 31 3.48 5.97 6.42
C VAL A 31 3.90 5.49 7.80
N MET A 32 4.38 6.42 8.61
CA MET A 32 4.76 6.16 10.01
C MET A 32 3.56 5.66 10.83
N GLY A 33 3.87 4.92 11.89
CA GLY A 33 2.88 4.45 12.85
C GLY A 33 3.03 2.96 13.16
N ARG A 34 4.05 2.63 13.99
CA ARG A 34 4.37 1.24 14.31
C ARG A 34 3.26 0.52 15.08
N HIS A 35 2.56 1.23 15.97
CA HIS A 35 1.55 0.65 16.87
C HIS A 35 0.18 1.31 16.75
N ALA A 36 0.09 2.49 16.14
CA ALA A 36 -1.15 3.23 16.00
C ALA A 36 -1.30 3.80 14.59
N GLY A 37 -2.45 3.60 13.98
CA GLY A 37 -2.74 3.91 12.59
C GLY A 37 -3.33 5.29 12.32
N TRP A 38 -3.08 6.29 13.17
CA TRP A 38 -3.63 7.64 12.99
C TRP A 38 -3.20 8.31 11.69
N ILE A 39 -1.92 8.16 11.31
CA ILE A 39 -1.39 8.73 10.06
C ILE A 39 -1.95 7.97 8.85
N THR A 40 -2.06 6.65 8.95
CA THR A 40 -2.70 5.83 7.93
C THR A 40 -4.17 6.23 7.74
N ALA A 41 -4.90 6.45 8.83
CA ALA A 41 -6.28 6.94 8.78
C ALA A 41 -6.38 8.31 8.10
N ALA A 42 -5.41 9.20 8.34
CA ALA A 42 -5.34 10.51 7.71
C ALA A 42 -5.23 10.44 6.17
N CYS A 43 -4.65 9.39 5.62
CA CYS A 43 -4.64 9.16 4.18
C CYS A 43 -6.06 9.07 3.60
N GLY A 44 -7.03 8.58 4.38
CA GLY A 44 -8.43 8.48 3.98
C GLY A 44 -9.10 9.83 3.73
N LEU A 45 -8.55 10.93 4.26
CA LEU A 45 -9.06 12.29 4.02
C LEU A 45 -8.93 12.72 2.56
N ALA A 46 -8.09 12.05 1.77
CA ALA A 46 -7.92 12.34 0.35
C ALA A 46 -9.12 11.89 -0.50
N SER A 47 -9.90 10.91 -0.02
CA SER A 47 -11.08 10.42 -0.72
C SER A 47 -12.29 11.30 -0.40
N GLU A 48 -12.83 11.95 -1.43
CA GLU A 48 -14.01 12.83 -1.32
C GLU A 48 -15.27 12.18 -1.90
N ARG A 49 -15.10 11.23 -2.84
CA ARG A 49 -16.19 10.56 -3.55
C ARG A 49 -15.96 9.06 -3.60
N GLU A 50 -17.02 8.31 -3.85
CA GLU A 50 -16.89 6.88 -4.11
C GLU A 50 -15.96 6.62 -5.31
N GLY A 51 -15.02 5.70 -5.14
CA GLY A 51 -14.01 5.37 -6.14
C GLY A 51 -12.76 6.25 -6.12
N ASP A 52 -12.71 7.29 -5.29
CA ASP A 52 -11.49 8.10 -5.10
C ASP A 52 -10.40 7.34 -4.32
N ALA A 53 -9.15 7.65 -4.63
CA ALA A 53 -8.01 7.17 -3.86
C ALA A 53 -7.94 7.88 -2.48
N PRO A 54 -7.45 7.22 -1.44
CA PRO A 54 -6.97 5.84 -1.41
C PRO A 54 -8.13 4.82 -1.38
N HIS A 55 -7.88 3.66 -2.00
CA HIS A 55 -8.88 2.58 -2.07
C HIS A 55 -8.75 1.57 -0.93
N ILE A 56 -7.54 1.39 -0.41
CA ILE A 56 -7.22 0.45 0.66
C ILE A 56 -6.33 1.15 1.70
N LEU A 57 -6.69 0.99 2.97
CA LEU A 57 -5.86 1.43 4.10
C LEU A 57 -5.54 0.22 4.97
N LEU A 58 -4.25 0.02 5.23
CA LEU A 58 -3.74 -1.09 6.05
C LEU A 58 -3.21 -0.55 7.37
N PHE A 59 -3.92 -0.87 8.45
CA PHE A 59 -3.65 -0.39 9.79
C PHE A 59 -2.79 -1.36 10.59
N PRO A 60 -1.89 -0.86 11.46
CA PRO A 60 -1.05 -1.73 12.29
C PRO A 60 -1.86 -2.53 13.33
N GLU A 61 -3.04 -2.05 13.71
CA GLU A 61 -3.93 -2.70 14.67
C GLU A 61 -4.68 -3.90 14.08
N ILE A 62 -4.71 -4.03 12.76
CA ILE A 62 -5.47 -5.07 12.07
C ILE A 62 -4.49 -6.00 11.34
N PRO A 63 -4.44 -7.30 11.69
CA PRO A 63 -3.58 -8.25 10.98
C PRO A 63 -3.93 -8.32 9.49
N LEU A 64 -2.91 -8.41 8.65
CA LEU A 64 -3.08 -8.52 7.20
C LEU A 64 -3.52 -9.93 6.80
N ASP A 65 -4.72 -10.05 6.27
CA ASP A 65 -5.15 -11.22 5.51
C ASP A 65 -4.70 -11.04 4.05
N LEU A 66 -3.59 -11.67 3.71
CA LEU A 66 -2.95 -11.50 2.41
C LEU A 66 -3.86 -11.88 1.25
N LYS A 67 -4.59 -12.98 1.36
CA LYS A 67 -5.48 -13.44 0.30
C LYS A 67 -6.65 -12.48 0.07
N ALA A 68 -7.28 -12.02 1.14
CA ALA A 68 -8.36 -11.03 1.07
C ALA A 68 -7.84 -9.70 0.51
N PHE A 69 -6.65 -9.29 0.91
CA PHE A 69 -5.98 -8.08 0.41
C PHE A 69 -5.75 -8.13 -1.10
N LEU A 70 -5.15 -9.20 -1.59
CA LEU A 70 -4.87 -9.37 -3.03
C LEU A 70 -6.16 -9.42 -3.85
N THR A 71 -7.20 -10.09 -3.35
CA THR A 71 -8.53 -10.10 -3.98
C THR A 71 -9.10 -8.69 -4.07
N LYS A 72 -8.97 -7.90 -3.01
CA LYS A 72 -9.47 -6.51 -3.01
C LYS A 72 -8.69 -5.61 -3.96
N VAL A 73 -7.38 -5.77 -4.05
CA VAL A 73 -6.54 -5.03 -5.02
C VAL A 73 -7.02 -5.33 -6.45
N GLN A 74 -7.17 -6.60 -6.79
CA GLN A 74 -7.60 -7.00 -8.13
C GLN A 74 -9.01 -6.48 -8.45
N SER A 75 -9.95 -6.62 -7.53
CA SER A 75 -11.32 -6.14 -7.74
C SER A 75 -11.39 -4.61 -7.89
N THR A 76 -10.54 -3.88 -7.16
CA THR A 76 -10.46 -2.42 -7.27
C THR A 76 -9.90 -2.01 -8.64
N VAL A 77 -8.85 -2.66 -9.11
CA VAL A 77 -8.29 -2.42 -10.44
C VAL A 77 -9.31 -2.74 -11.53
N ASP A 78 -10.05 -3.82 -11.39
CA ASP A 78 -11.09 -4.21 -12.37
C ASP A 78 -12.24 -3.21 -12.41
N ARG A 79 -12.62 -2.65 -11.27
CA ARG A 79 -13.76 -1.71 -11.14
C ARG A 79 -13.39 -0.28 -11.49
N VAL A 80 -12.25 0.21 -11.01
CA VAL A 80 -11.85 1.64 -11.08
C VAL A 80 -10.74 1.86 -12.10
N GLY A 81 -9.96 0.84 -12.42
CA GLY A 81 -8.81 0.90 -13.33
C GLY A 81 -7.46 1.04 -12.65
N TYR A 82 -7.41 1.40 -11.39
CA TYR A 82 -6.20 1.53 -10.59
C TYR A 82 -6.50 1.32 -9.10
N CYS A 83 -5.45 1.16 -8.29
CA CYS A 83 -5.58 0.97 -6.85
C CYS A 83 -4.48 1.76 -6.12
N VAL A 84 -4.87 2.57 -5.16
CA VAL A 84 -3.96 3.32 -4.29
C VAL A 84 -4.10 2.80 -2.87
N ILE A 85 -2.97 2.45 -2.27
CA ILE A 85 -2.89 1.80 -0.97
C ILE A 85 -2.10 2.68 -0.01
N GLY A 86 -2.68 3.02 1.13
CA GLY A 86 -1.98 3.58 2.28
C GLY A 86 -1.66 2.47 3.27
N VAL A 87 -0.41 2.31 3.66
CA VAL A 87 -0.01 1.27 4.59
C VAL A 87 0.85 1.82 5.72
N SER A 88 0.59 1.36 6.93
CA SER A 88 1.44 1.63 8.08
C SER A 88 2.72 0.78 8.05
N GLU A 89 3.85 1.37 8.45
CA GLU A 89 5.11 0.63 8.65
C GLU A 89 4.97 -0.53 9.66
N GLY A 90 4.00 -0.44 10.57
CA GLY A 90 3.75 -1.41 11.62
C GLY A 90 2.75 -2.50 11.27
N ILE A 91 2.38 -2.66 10.00
CA ILE A 91 1.46 -3.73 9.59
C ILE A 91 2.01 -5.11 9.98
N ARG A 92 1.13 -5.99 10.45
CA ARG A 92 1.49 -7.33 10.93
C ARG A 92 0.83 -8.41 10.12
N ASN A 93 1.50 -9.56 10.04
CA ASN A 93 0.91 -10.81 9.55
C ASN A 93 -0.13 -11.35 10.54
N MET A 94 -0.89 -12.36 10.11
CA MET A 94 -1.87 -13.03 10.95
C MET A 94 -1.26 -13.72 12.18
N ASP A 95 0.03 -14.07 12.14
CA ASP A 95 0.79 -14.64 13.26
C ASP A 95 1.34 -13.58 14.24
N GLY A 96 1.09 -12.29 13.99
CA GLY A 96 1.53 -11.18 14.82
C GLY A 96 2.93 -10.65 14.52
N THR A 97 3.68 -11.24 13.59
CA THR A 97 4.99 -10.72 13.17
C THR A 97 4.83 -9.50 12.28
N PHE A 98 5.78 -8.57 12.35
CA PHE A 98 5.81 -7.42 11.44
C PHE A 98 6.09 -7.87 10.00
N LEU A 99 5.36 -7.30 9.04
CA LEU A 99 5.54 -7.63 7.63
C LEU A 99 6.93 -7.21 7.12
N SER A 100 7.48 -6.13 7.64
CA SER A 100 8.84 -5.66 7.35
C SER A 100 9.93 -6.63 7.77
N ASP A 101 9.68 -7.47 8.77
CA ASP A 101 10.63 -8.44 9.31
C ASP A 101 10.59 -9.79 8.56
N SER A 102 9.70 -9.96 7.61
CA SER A 102 9.48 -11.22 6.90
C SER A 102 10.59 -11.60 5.89
N GLY A 103 11.83 -11.14 6.16
CA GLY A 103 13.02 -11.85 5.70
C GLY A 103 13.32 -11.82 4.21
N LEU A 104 13.05 -10.72 3.50
CA LEU A 104 13.71 -10.49 2.23
C LEU A 104 15.17 -10.13 2.50
N ARG A 105 16.00 -11.15 2.59
CA ARG A 105 17.46 -10.99 2.49
C ARG A 105 17.80 -10.91 1.01
N ASP A 106 18.69 -9.96 0.69
CA ASP A 106 19.26 -9.94 -0.65
C ASP A 106 20.13 -11.19 -0.88
N ALA A 107 20.60 -11.39 -2.12
CA ALA A 107 21.45 -12.51 -2.49
C ALA A 107 22.79 -12.53 -1.72
N PHE A 108 23.12 -11.48 -0.98
CA PHE A 108 24.35 -11.32 -0.18
C PHE A 108 24.12 -11.45 1.32
N GLY A 109 22.87 -11.75 1.76
CA GLY A 109 22.58 -11.97 3.18
C GLY A 109 22.42 -10.68 4.00
N HIS A 110 22.44 -9.51 3.38
CA HIS A 110 22.16 -8.25 4.06
C HIS A 110 20.65 -8.11 4.25
N ALA A 111 20.23 -7.81 5.48
CA ALA A 111 18.88 -7.38 5.73
C ALA A 111 18.66 -6.08 4.95
N GLN A 112 17.92 -6.14 3.85
CA GLN A 112 17.45 -4.91 3.24
C GLN A 112 16.55 -4.22 4.26
N LEU A 113 16.97 -3.03 4.67
CA LEU A 113 16.12 -2.08 5.38
C LEU A 113 15.07 -1.54 4.38
N GLY A 114 14.35 -2.47 3.75
CA GLY A 114 13.22 -2.17 2.90
C GLY A 114 11.99 -2.14 3.78
N GLY A 115 11.26 -1.04 3.76
CA GLY A 115 10.00 -0.92 4.46
C GLY A 115 8.94 -1.90 3.95
N VAL A 116 7.74 -1.77 4.47
CA VAL A 116 6.57 -2.61 4.12
C VAL A 116 6.16 -2.46 2.65
N ALA A 117 6.26 -1.24 2.10
CA ALA A 117 5.82 -0.95 0.73
C ALA A 117 6.49 -1.83 -0.33
N PRO A 118 7.82 -2.04 -0.33
CA PRO A 118 8.46 -2.96 -1.26
C PRO A 118 7.98 -4.40 -1.13
N VAL A 119 7.73 -4.87 0.09
CA VAL A 119 7.23 -6.24 0.34
C VAL A 119 5.85 -6.43 -0.30
N ILE A 120 4.94 -5.49 -0.06
CA ILE A 120 3.58 -5.52 -0.63
C ILE A 120 3.65 -5.38 -2.16
N ALA A 121 4.48 -4.50 -2.67
CA ALA A 121 4.66 -4.29 -4.10
C ALA A 121 5.13 -5.57 -4.81
N ASN A 122 6.09 -6.27 -4.23
CA ASN A 122 6.58 -7.54 -4.77
C ASN A 122 5.52 -8.64 -4.75
N LEU A 123 4.71 -8.69 -3.69
CA LEU A 123 3.58 -9.62 -3.60
C LEU A 123 2.54 -9.36 -4.69
N ILE A 124 2.17 -8.10 -4.90
CA ILE A 124 1.22 -7.71 -5.94
C ILE A 124 1.76 -8.08 -7.33
N LYS A 125 3.02 -7.81 -7.60
CA LYS A 125 3.65 -8.18 -8.88
C LYS A 125 3.68 -9.69 -9.10
N LYS A 126 4.07 -10.44 -8.06
CA LYS A 126 4.19 -11.91 -8.12
C LYS A 126 2.84 -12.58 -8.32
N GLU A 127 1.82 -12.17 -7.56
CA GLU A 127 0.52 -12.84 -7.51
C GLU A 127 -0.47 -12.30 -8.56
N LEU A 128 -0.41 -11.01 -8.88
CA LEU A 128 -1.37 -10.34 -9.77
C LEU A 128 -0.75 -9.85 -11.09
N GLY A 129 0.57 -9.78 -11.19
CA GLY A 129 1.25 -9.30 -12.40
C GLY A 129 1.08 -7.81 -12.69
N LEU A 130 0.63 -7.02 -11.74
CA LEU A 130 0.37 -5.59 -11.90
C LEU A 130 1.65 -4.75 -11.75
N LYS A 131 1.79 -3.72 -12.58
CA LYS A 131 2.84 -2.72 -12.42
C LYS A 131 2.51 -1.77 -11.27
N TYR A 132 3.53 -1.40 -10.53
CA TYR A 132 3.40 -0.59 -9.33
C TYR A 132 4.45 0.51 -9.22
N HIS A 133 4.14 1.52 -8.40
CA HIS A 133 5.08 2.45 -7.78
C HIS A 133 4.83 2.49 -6.28
N TRP A 134 5.83 2.88 -5.52
CA TRP A 134 5.70 3.06 -4.09
C TRP A 134 6.57 4.22 -3.60
N ALA A 135 6.19 4.77 -2.46
CA ALA A 135 6.93 5.79 -1.73
C ALA A 135 6.84 5.55 -0.22
N VAL A 136 7.81 6.05 0.50
CA VAL A 136 7.89 6.00 1.96
C VAL A 136 8.01 7.42 2.52
#